data_bb83c65080e07d41516e8efbf4703e2a
#
_entry.id   bb83c65080e07d41516e8efbf4703e2a
#
_cell.length_a   1.000
_cell.length_b   1.000
_cell.length_c   1.000
_cell.angle_alpha   90.00
_cell.angle_beta   90.00
_cell.angle_gamma   90.00
#
_symmetry.space_group_name_H-M   'P 1'
#
loop_
_entity.id
_entity.type
_entity.pdbx_description
1 polymer ?
#
loop_
_entity_poly.entity_id
_entity_poly.type
_entity_poly.pdbx_seq_one_letter_code
_entity_poly.pdbx_strand_id
1 'polypeptide(L)'
;MRHNQQQEDIGHEMSEIIKNKTTDMKRFAFKMFLKPGCEEEYERRHAAIWPELKQMIKDQGVSDYSIFWDKETNILFAVQKCNKETNSQDTENVDPITQRWWDMMADIMEVNPDNSPVSIPLKELFHMD
;
A
#
# COMPACT_ATOMS: atom_id res chain seq x y z
N MET A 1 -30.44 -24.47 -20.40
CA MET A 1 -29.97 -24.09 -20.05
C MET A 1 -29.49 -23.45 -19.64
N ARG A 2 -29.20 -23.40 -19.48
CA ARG A 2 -28.64 -22.42 -19.10
C ARG A 2 -28.94 -21.45 -20.02
N HIS A 3 -29.59 -21.18 -20.51
CA HIS A 3 -29.88 -20.35 -21.23
C HIS A 3 -29.61 -19.47 -22.00
N ASN A 4 -30.50 -19.40 -22.93
CA ASN A 4 -29.84 -18.25 -23.32
C ASN A 4 -28.54 -18.18 -22.58
N GLN A 5 -28.09 -19.27 -22.19
CA GLN A 5 -26.92 -19.35 -21.40
C GLN A 5 -25.69 -18.94 -22.16
N GLN A 6 -25.66 -19.16 -23.46
CA GLN A 6 -24.54 -18.76 -24.30
C GLN A 6 -24.33 -17.25 -24.23
N GLN A 7 -25.42 -16.54 -24.39
CA GLN A 7 -25.36 -15.08 -24.33
C GLN A 7 -24.97 -14.61 -22.93
N GLU A 8 -25.52 -15.26 -21.93
CA GLU A 8 -25.18 -14.93 -20.55
C GLU A 8 -23.73 -15.24 -20.26
N ASP A 9 -23.21 -16.32 -20.83
CA ASP A 9 -21.81 -16.69 -20.60
C ASP A 9 -20.86 -15.64 -21.14
N ILE A 10 -21.16 -15.10 -22.33
CA ILE A 10 -20.31 -14.07 -22.90
C ILE A 10 -20.30 -12.84 -21.99
N GLY A 11 -21.46 -12.40 -21.56
CA GLY A 11 -21.56 -11.27 -20.67
C GLY A 11 -20.89 -11.55 -19.33
N HIS A 12 -21.07 -12.78 -18.85
CA HIS A 12 -20.47 -13.19 -17.59
C HIS A 12 -18.95 -13.19 -17.68
N GLU A 13 -18.39 -13.69 -18.78
CA GLU A 13 -16.95 -13.71 -18.98
C GLU A 13 -16.37 -12.31 -18.96
N MET A 14 -17.01 -11.39 -19.64
CA MET A 14 -16.54 -10.01 -19.66
C MET A 14 -16.62 -9.41 -18.26
N SER A 15 -17.69 -9.68 -17.55
CA SER A 15 -17.84 -9.20 -16.17
C SER A 15 -16.78 -9.80 -15.26
N GLU A 16 -16.47 -11.07 -15.44
CA GLU A 16 -15.46 -11.71 -14.62
C GLU A 16 -14.08 -11.13 -14.89
N ILE A 17 -13.75 -10.85 -16.14
CA ILE A 17 -12.48 -10.23 -16.48
C ILE A 17 -12.37 -8.85 -15.83
N ILE A 18 -13.39 -8.05 -15.93
CA ILE A 18 -13.42 -6.72 -15.34
C ILE A 18 -13.35 -6.84 -13.82
N LYS A 19 -14.12 -7.75 -13.27
CA LYS A 19 -14.16 -7.95 -11.83
C LYS A 19 -12.80 -8.40 -11.32
N ASN A 20 -12.13 -9.30 -12.00
CA ASN A 20 -10.82 -9.77 -11.59
C ASN A 20 -9.82 -8.63 -11.60
N LYS A 21 -9.89 -7.75 -12.60
CA LYS A 21 -8.99 -6.60 -12.63
C LYS A 21 -9.25 -5.62 -11.51
N THR A 22 -10.52 -5.49 -11.09
CA THR A 22 -10.89 -4.54 -10.04
C THR A 22 -10.86 -5.17 -8.65
N THR A 23 -11.05 -6.49 -8.56
CA THR A 23 -11.13 -7.17 -7.27
C THR A 23 -9.97 -8.13 -7.03
N ASP A 24 -9.11 -8.33 -8.03
CA ASP A 24 -7.95 -9.19 -7.87
C ASP A 24 -6.87 -8.41 -7.15
N MET A 25 -7.17 -8.09 -5.89
CA MET A 25 -6.27 -7.30 -5.06
C MET A 25 -5.30 -8.24 -4.37
N LYS A 26 -4.05 -7.82 -4.35
CA LYS A 26 -3.03 -8.52 -3.57
C LYS A 26 -2.81 -7.77 -2.29
N ARG A 27 -2.64 -8.52 -1.21
CA ARG A 27 -2.35 -7.94 0.09
C ARG A 27 -0.85 -7.94 0.27
N PHE A 28 -0.32 -6.78 0.64
CA PHE A 28 1.09 -6.64 0.94
C PHE A 28 1.25 -6.18 2.39
N ALA A 29 2.22 -6.77 3.06
CA ALA A 29 2.59 -6.31 4.39
C ALA A 29 4.10 -6.15 4.42
N PHE A 30 4.57 -5.14 5.15
CA PHE A 30 5.99 -4.88 5.24
C PHE A 30 6.30 -4.14 6.54
N LYS A 31 7.57 -4.22 6.95
CA LYS A 31 8.06 -3.51 8.11
C LYS A 31 8.83 -2.29 7.67
N MET A 32 8.69 -1.23 8.45
CA MET A 32 9.55 -0.05 8.37
C MET A 32 10.04 0.24 9.78
N PHE A 33 10.94 1.21 9.91
CA PHE A 33 11.60 1.45 11.19
C PHE A 33 11.53 2.92 11.55
N LEU A 34 10.97 3.17 12.72
CA LEU A 34 10.81 4.52 13.24
C LEU A 34 11.99 4.84 14.14
N LYS A 35 12.48 6.07 14.09
CA LYS A 35 13.50 6.49 15.03
C LYS A 35 12.91 6.64 16.42
N PRO A 36 13.70 6.40 17.47
CA PRO A 36 13.19 6.47 18.84
C PRO A 36 12.55 7.81 19.14
N GLY A 37 11.41 7.77 19.82
CA GLY A 37 10.72 8.98 20.27
C GLY A 37 9.96 9.73 19.20
N CYS A 38 9.82 9.16 18.00
CA CYS A 38 9.19 9.87 16.88
C CYS A 38 7.78 9.40 16.57
N GLU A 39 7.18 8.57 17.41
CA GLU A 39 5.86 7.98 17.09
C GLU A 39 4.76 9.02 17.05
N GLU A 40 4.79 10.01 17.94
CA GLU A 40 3.77 11.05 17.94
C GLU A 40 3.87 11.94 16.71
N GLU A 41 5.10 12.27 16.33
CA GLU A 41 5.33 13.10 15.16
C GLU A 41 4.94 12.33 13.88
N TYR A 42 5.22 11.02 13.84
CA TYR A 42 4.82 10.18 12.73
C TYR A 42 3.29 10.19 12.56
N GLU A 43 2.60 9.98 13.67
CA GLU A 43 1.14 9.98 13.67
C GLU A 43 0.60 11.35 13.25
N ARG A 44 1.19 12.42 13.77
CA ARG A 44 0.73 13.77 13.44
C ARG A 44 0.88 14.07 11.95
N ARG A 45 2.02 13.69 11.36
CA ARG A 45 2.25 13.93 9.94
C ARG A 45 1.30 13.14 9.07
N HIS A 46 0.98 11.91 9.47
CA HIS A 46 0.03 11.08 8.71
C HIS A 46 -1.40 11.57 8.88
N ALA A 47 -1.75 12.12 10.03
CA ALA A 47 -3.08 12.70 10.21
C ALA A 47 -3.28 13.91 9.30
N ALA A 48 -2.18 14.57 8.93
CA ALA A 48 -2.19 15.70 8.01
C ALA A 48 -1.63 15.33 6.64
N ILE A 49 -1.81 14.09 6.22
CA ILE A 49 -1.28 13.62 4.94
C ILE A 49 -1.77 14.52 3.81
N TRP A 50 -0.88 14.82 2.88
CA TRP A 50 -1.20 15.70 1.77
C TRP A 50 -2.32 15.09 0.92
N PRO A 51 -3.37 15.84 0.61
CA PRO A 51 -4.48 15.31 -0.20
C PRO A 51 -4.02 14.77 -1.56
N GLU A 52 -3.07 15.45 -2.22
CA GLU A 52 -2.57 14.99 -3.50
C GLU A 52 -1.80 13.69 -3.38
N LEU A 53 -1.10 13.47 -2.27
CA LEU A 53 -0.39 12.22 -2.03
C LEU A 53 -1.41 11.08 -1.82
N LYS A 54 -2.41 11.33 -1.01
CA LYS A 54 -3.44 10.33 -0.73
C LYS A 54 -4.16 9.94 -2.02
N GLN A 55 -4.49 10.92 -2.85
CA GLN A 55 -5.16 10.65 -4.10
C GLN A 55 -4.27 9.86 -5.06
N MET A 56 -3.00 10.23 -5.12
CA MET A 56 -2.05 9.55 -5.99
C MET A 56 -1.87 8.09 -5.58
N ILE A 57 -1.81 7.81 -4.28
CA ILE A 57 -1.72 6.44 -3.78
C ILE A 57 -2.95 5.63 -4.21
N LYS A 58 -4.13 6.23 -4.08
CA LYS A 58 -5.36 5.58 -4.54
C LYS A 58 -5.34 5.33 -6.04
N ASP A 59 -4.88 6.30 -6.80
CA ASP A 59 -4.82 6.19 -8.26
C ASP A 59 -3.85 5.09 -8.69
N GLN A 60 -2.86 4.79 -7.86
CA GLN A 60 -1.92 3.70 -8.12
C GLN A 60 -2.50 2.33 -7.75
N GLY A 61 -3.74 2.30 -7.27
CA GLY A 61 -4.41 1.04 -6.99
C GLY A 61 -4.22 0.53 -5.56
N VAL A 62 -3.75 1.39 -4.66
CA VAL A 62 -3.57 1.02 -3.25
C VAL A 62 -4.83 1.39 -2.47
N SER A 63 -5.28 0.48 -1.62
CA SER A 63 -6.43 0.70 -0.76
C SER A 63 -6.24 -0.07 0.53
N ASP A 64 -7.11 0.22 1.48
CA ASP A 64 -7.14 -0.48 2.77
C ASP A 64 -5.74 -0.52 3.38
N TYR A 65 -5.14 0.66 3.49
CA TYR A 65 -3.75 0.84 3.91
C TYR A 65 -3.74 1.24 5.37
N SER A 66 -3.12 0.42 6.21
CA SER A 66 -3.00 0.67 7.64
C SER A 66 -1.56 0.49 8.08
N ILE A 67 -1.14 1.28 9.04
CA ILE A 67 0.21 1.20 9.60
C ILE A 67 0.06 1.09 11.11
N PHE A 68 0.69 0.08 11.68
CA PHE A 68 0.67 -0.19 13.12
C PHE A 68 2.08 -0.04 13.67
N TRP A 69 2.17 0.34 14.91
CA TRP A 69 3.46 0.58 15.58
C TRP A 69 3.64 -0.40 16.73
N ASP A 70 4.80 -1.03 16.79
CA ASP A 70 5.18 -1.85 17.93
C ASP A 70 6.00 -0.98 18.89
N LYS A 71 5.43 -0.72 20.06
CA LYS A 71 6.01 0.18 21.05
C LYS A 71 7.38 -0.30 21.53
N GLU A 72 7.58 -1.60 21.64
CA GLU A 72 8.82 -2.14 22.20
C GLU A 72 9.99 -2.05 21.24
N THR A 73 9.71 -2.24 19.95
CA THR A 73 10.78 -2.34 18.95
C THR A 73 10.87 -1.14 18.04
N ASN A 74 9.88 -0.24 18.08
CA ASN A 74 9.75 0.89 17.14
C ASN A 74 9.59 0.44 15.70
N ILE A 75 9.15 -0.78 15.49
CA ILE A 75 8.89 -1.28 14.15
C ILE A 75 7.48 -0.86 13.74
N LEU A 76 7.37 -0.40 12.50
CA LEU A 76 6.09 -0.10 11.89
C LEU A 76 5.67 -1.27 11.02
N PHE A 77 4.46 -1.74 11.18
CA PHE A 77 3.90 -2.82 10.39
C PHE A 77 2.83 -2.24 9.49
N ALA A 78 3.06 -2.31 8.19
CA ALA A 78 2.15 -1.76 7.21
C ALA A 78 1.44 -2.87 6.46
N VAL A 79 0.15 -2.69 6.21
CA VAL A 79 -0.65 -3.63 5.44
C VAL A 79 -1.46 -2.82 4.44
N GLN A 80 -1.46 -3.26 3.20
CA GLN A 80 -2.21 -2.57 2.15
C GLN A 80 -2.67 -3.56 1.10
N LYS A 81 -3.68 -3.18 0.36
CA LYS A 81 -4.12 -3.94 -0.81
C LYS A 81 -3.73 -3.18 -2.06
N CYS A 82 -3.24 -3.90 -3.05
CA CYS A 82 -2.84 -3.31 -4.32
C CYS A 82 -3.41 -4.14 -5.45
N ASN A 83 -3.82 -3.46 -6.50
CA ASN A 83 -4.29 -4.15 -7.71
C ASN A 83 -3.17 -4.38 -8.72
N LYS A 84 -1.92 -4.18 -8.30
CA LYS A 84 -0.73 -4.38 -9.11
C LYS A 84 0.21 -5.35 -8.41
N GLU A 85 1.26 -5.74 -9.12
CA GLU A 85 2.23 -6.68 -8.56
C GLU A 85 3.14 -6.04 -7.51
N THR A 86 3.25 -4.72 -7.49
CA THR A 86 4.13 -4.00 -6.57
C THR A 86 3.32 -3.20 -5.57
N ASN A 87 3.91 -2.93 -4.43
CA ASN A 87 3.28 -2.16 -3.37
C ASN A 87 3.72 -0.69 -3.45
N SER A 88 3.26 0.11 -2.48
CA SER A 88 3.53 1.54 -2.44
C SER A 88 4.99 1.87 -2.16
N GLN A 89 5.80 0.88 -1.82
CA GLN A 89 7.21 1.09 -1.51
C GLN A 89 8.13 0.84 -2.70
N ASP A 90 7.56 0.66 -3.88
CA ASP A 90 8.33 0.50 -5.11
C ASP A 90 9.16 1.77 -5.35
N THR A 91 10.47 1.59 -5.48
CA THR A 91 11.38 2.72 -5.69
C THR A 91 11.68 2.97 -7.18
N GLU A 92 11.10 2.16 -8.06
CA GLU A 92 11.18 2.43 -9.49
C GLU A 92 10.02 3.35 -9.87
N ASN A 93 10.28 4.31 -10.74
CA ASN A 93 9.24 5.21 -11.24
C ASN A 93 8.52 5.95 -10.11
N VAL A 94 9.29 6.48 -9.17
CA VAL A 94 8.73 7.19 -8.03
C VAL A 94 8.13 8.52 -8.49
N ASP A 95 6.90 8.76 -8.08
CA ASP A 95 6.23 10.02 -8.35
C ASP A 95 6.91 11.15 -7.55
N PRO A 96 7.05 12.34 -8.12
CA PRO A 96 7.67 13.46 -7.39
C PRO A 96 6.98 13.79 -6.08
N ILE A 97 5.67 13.57 -5.97
CA ILE A 97 4.95 13.82 -4.72
C ILE A 97 5.42 12.82 -3.66
N THR A 98 5.57 11.57 -4.03
CA THR A 98 6.07 10.53 -3.14
C THR A 98 7.48 10.85 -2.68
N GLN A 99 8.34 11.28 -3.59
CA GLN A 99 9.71 11.62 -3.23
C GLN A 99 9.74 12.77 -2.23
N ARG A 100 8.92 13.80 -2.43
CA ARG A 100 8.86 14.91 -1.47
C ARG A 100 8.35 14.47 -0.12
N TRP A 101 7.40 13.54 -0.09
CA TRP A 101 6.91 12.97 1.17
C TRP A 101 8.01 12.21 1.88
N TRP A 102 8.74 11.37 1.14
CA TRP A 102 9.88 10.64 1.73
C TRP A 102 10.92 11.60 2.27
N ASP A 103 11.25 12.64 1.51
CA ASP A 103 12.22 13.63 1.95
C ASP A 103 11.78 14.28 3.27
N MET A 104 10.50 14.58 3.37
CA MET A 104 9.95 15.20 4.58
C MET A 104 9.96 14.25 5.77
N MET A 105 9.75 12.96 5.51
CA MET A 105 9.67 11.95 6.58
C MET A 105 11.03 11.40 7.00
N ALA A 106 12.08 11.70 6.24
CA ALA A 106 13.37 11.05 6.43
C ALA A 106 14.01 11.32 7.79
N ASP A 107 13.67 12.42 8.42
CA ASP A 107 14.27 12.77 9.70
C ASP A 107 13.74 11.94 10.87
N ILE A 108 12.60 11.27 10.71
CA ILE A 108 12.01 10.49 11.80
C ILE A 108 11.97 8.99 11.51
N MET A 109 12.47 8.56 10.35
CA MET A 109 12.47 7.14 9.96
C MET A 109 13.86 6.71 9.54
N GLU A 110 14.10 5.40 9.56
CA GLU A 110 15.29 4.86 8.91
C GLU A 110 15.02 4.79 7.42
N VAL A 111 15.93 5.35 6.64
CA VAL A 111 15.72 5.52 5.21
C VAL A 111 16.96 5.04 4.44
N ASN A 112 16.72 4.73 3.17
CA ASN A 112 17.77 4.44 2.20
C ASN A 112 18.39 5.76 1.70
N PRO A 113 19.49 5.69 0.94
CA PRO A 113 20.13 6.92 0.45
C PRO A 113 19.21 7.84 -0.35
N ASP A 114 18.17 7.30 -0.99
CA ASP A 114 17.21 8.10 -1.75
C ASP A 114 16.05 8.58 -0.89
N ASN A 115 16.15 8.42 0.43
CA ASN A 115 15.13 8.76 1.42
C ASN A 115 13.87 7.88 1.37
N SER A 116 13.86 6.83 0.56
CA SER A 116 12.78 5.85 0.66
C SER A 116 12.89 5.15 2.00
N PRO A 117 11.78 4.82 2.64
CA PRO A 117 11.83 4.09 3.91
C PRO A 117 12.51 2.75 3.74
N VAL A 118 13.37 2.37 4.68
CA VAL A 118 13.84 1.00 4.73
C VAL A 118 12.60 0.14 4.93
N SER A 119 12.38 -0.80 4.04
CA SER A 119 11.16 -1.60 4.01
C SER A 119 11.51 -3.05 3.81
N ILE A 120 10.99 -3.90 4.68
CA ILE A 120 11.23 -5.34 4.62
C ILE A 120 9.90 -6.03 4.39
N PRO A 121 9.73 -6.72 3.25
CA PRO A 121 8.46 -7.38 2.97
C PRO A 121 8.21 -8.53 3.95
N LEU A 122 6.94 -8.72 4.25
CA LEU A 122 6.49 -9.80 5.12
C LEU A 122 5.73 -10.81 4.26
N LYS A 123 5.93 -12.08 4.57
CA LYS A 123 5.26 -13.15 3.85
C LYS A 123 3.95 -13.48 4.55
N GLU A 124 2.85 -13.47 3.82
CA GLU A 124 1.58 -13.89 4.37
C GLU A 124 1.59 -15.40 4.54
N LEU A 125 1.34 -15.85 5.75
CA LEU A 125 1.31 -17.28 6.05
C LEU A 125 -0.11 -17.81 6.18
N PHE A 126 -1.07 -16.94 6.41
CA PHE A 126 -2.46 -17.36 6.58
C PHE A 126 -3.37 -16.16 6.41
N HIS A 127 -4.51 -16.40 5.80
CA HIS A 127 -5.55 -15.39 5.65
C HIS A 127 -6.90 -16.08 5.72
N MET A 128 -7.83 -15.45 6.41
CA MET A 128 -9.21 -15.90 6.47
C MET A 128 -10.11 -14.70 6.23
N ASP A 129 -11.05 -14.85 5.31
CA ASP A 129 -12.03 -13.80 5.04
C ASP A 129 -12.97 -13.58 6.21
#